data_e9d3b4f725fd591dae90d9700fecbf60
#
_entry.id   e9d3b4f725fd591dae90d9700fecbf60
#
_cell.length_a   1.000
_cell.length_b   1.000
_cell.length_c   1.000
_cell.angle_alpha   90.00
_cell.angle_beta   90.00
_cell.angle_gamma   90.00
#
_symmetry.space_group_name_H-M   'P 1'
#
loop_
_entity.id
_entity.type
_entity.pdbx_description
1 polymer ?
#
loop_
_entity_poly.entity_id
_entity_poly.type
_entity_poly.pdbx_seq_one_letter_code
_entity_poly.pdbx_strand_id
1 'polypeptide(L)'
;MRLDAVAIVPAGGAARRLGVQAGRGKAAVTCGGRTFLELVCSTVAGEVSRVIVVAAPGGSLPEASVAVEVIRDSAAGAGPLAAIRDGLVYAVVATPPPRLAVLCSCDLPFVAPGVVRLLLERAAAPGVRWALPEVAGHPQPLLSVLAVDLLPEIEAFLASGGRSLRGLAATIARDAPRAVATVDADELRTVDPPLDSFRDVDTPEDLAVVERLAAARRRGG
;
A
#
# COMPACT_ATOMS: atom_id res chain seq x y z
N MET A 1 2.36 20.37 -8.47
CA MET A 1 1.80 20.62 -7.11
C MET A 1 1.59 19.24 -6.48
N ARG A 2 2.30 18.90 -5.43
CA ARG A 2 2.04 17.62 -4.72
C ARG A 2 0.63 17.69 -4.13
N LEU A 3 -0.17 16.67 -4.36
CA LEU A 3 -1.47 16.53 -3.69
C LEU A 3 -1.23 16.39 -2.17
N ASP A 4 -2.16 16.89 -1.38
CA ASP A 4 -2.11 16.76 0.09
C ASP A 4 -2.45 15.31 0.47
N ALA A 5 -1.40 14.48 0.44
CA ALA A 5 -1.48 13.04 0.62
C ALA A 5 -0.35 12.51 1.50
N VAL A 6 -0.65 11.44 2.23
CA VAL A 6 0.32 10.61 2.95
C VAL A 6 0.36 9.20 2.36
N ALA A 7 1.45 8.46 2.56
CA ALA A 7 1.46 7.02 2.32
C ALA A 7 1.33 6.26 3.64
N ILE A 8 0.52 5.20 3.63
CA ILE A 8 0.42 4.22 4.72
C ILE A 8 0.97 2.91 4.20
N VAL A 9 2.06 2.44 4.79
CA VAL A 9 2.77 1.22 4.38
C VAL A 9 2.64 0.17 5.49
N PRO A 10 1.67 -0.76 5.38
CA PRO A 10 1.61 -1.91 6.28
C PRO A 10 2.85 -2.79 6.11
N ALA A 11 3.62 -2.96 7.19
CA ALA A 11 4.87 -3.73 7.21
C ALA A 11 4.84 -4.91 8.21
N GLY A 12 3.65 -5.30 8.68
CA GLY A 12 3.45 -6.35 9.69
C GLY A 12 3.37 -7.78 9.17
N GLY A 13 3.52 -8.03 7.86
CA GLY A 13 3.37 -9.35 7.25
C GLY A 13 4.47 -10.34 7.66
N ALA A 14 4.09 -11.55 8.10
CA ALA A 14 5.04 -12.61 8.41
C ALA A 14 5.52 -13.29 7.11
N ALA A 15 6.84 -13.30 6.87
CA ALA A 15 7.45 -13.94 5.69
C ALA A 15 7.60 -15.47 5.83
N ARG A 16 6.62 -16.16 6.44
CA ARG A 16 6.70 -17.59 6.76
C ARG A 16 6.92 -18.47 5.54
N ARG A 17 6.29 -18.12 4.40
CA ARG A 17 6.40 -18.88 3.14
C ARG A 17 7.69 -18.58 2.38
N LEU A 18 8.33 -17.43 2.65
CA LEU A 18 9.59 -17.04 2.01
C LEU A 18 10.83 -17.64 2.67
N GLY A 19 10.68 -18.50 3.69
CA GLY A 19 11.82 -19.11 4.39
C GLY A 19 12.69 -18.10 5.16
N VAL A 20 12.21 -16.89 5.36
CA VAL A 20 12.93 -15.85 6.10
C VAL A 20 12.97 -16.20 7.58
N GLN A 21 14.14 -16.03 8.22
CA GLN A 21 14.34 -16.31 9.64
C GLN A 21 13.23 -15.71 10.52
N ALA A 22 12.80 -16.48 11.52
CA ALA A 22 11.78 -16.04 12.47
C ALA A 22 12.14 -14.68 13.07
N GLY A 23 11.19 -13.72 12.99
CA GLY A 23 11.38 -12.35 13.49
C GLY A 23 11.72 -11.30 12.42
N ARG A 24 12.16 -11.69 11.22
CA ARG A 24 12.31 -10.77 10.08
C ARG A 24 11.06 -10.87 9.19
N GLY A 25 10.20 -9.85 9.21
CA GLY A 25 9.01 -9.78 8.36
C GLY A 25 9.35 -9.58 6.88
N LYS A 26 8.32 -9.59 6.01
CA LYS A 26 8.46 -9.32 4.57
C LYS A 26 9.20 -8.00 4.27
N ALA A 27 9.06 -7.00 5.12
CA ALA A 27 9.74 -5.70 5.02
C ALA A 27 11.28 -5.82 4.88
N ALA A 28 11.87 -6.85 5.48
CA ALA A 28 13.32 -7.09 5.47
C ALA A 28 13.81 -8.01 4.34
N VAL A 29 12.90 -8.55 3.52
CA VAL A 29 13.28 -9.31 2.32
C VAL A 29 13.99 -8.36 1.35
N THR A 30 15.05 -8.83 0.71
CA THR A 30 15.82 -8.03 -0.24
C THR A 30 15.52 -8.42 -1.68
N CYS A 31 15.50 -7.43 -2.56
CA CYS A 31 15.46 -7.59 -3.99
C CYS A 31 16.43 -6.58 -4.62
N GLY A 32 17.32 -7.06 -5.44
CA GLY A 32 18.31 -6.20 -6.07
C GLY A 32 19.26 -5.47 -5.12
N GLY A 33 19.48 -6.01 -3.91
CA GLY A 33 20.34 -5.42 -2.87
C GLY A 33 19.65 -4.41 -1.97
N ARG A 34 18.35 -4.13 -2.17
CA ARG A 34 17.54 -3.23 -1.34
C ARG A 34 16.42 -3.99 -0.66
N THR A 35 16.02 -3.59 0.54
CA THR A 35 14.88 -4.22 1.22
C THR A 35 13.56 -3.83 0.56
N PHE A 36 12.53 -4.67 0.70
CA PHE A 36 11.19 -4.36 0.19
C PHE A 36 10.66 -3.05 0.79
N LEU A 37 10.87 -2.85 2.09
CA LEU A 37 10.48 -1.60 2.74
C LEU A 37 11.16 -0.39 2.09
N GLU A 38 12.46 -0.48 1.84
CA GLU A 38 13.21 0.59 1.20
C GLU A 38 12.72 0.87 -0.22
N LEU A 39 12.46 -0.17 -1.03
CA LEU A 39 11.97 -0.02 -2.39
C LEU A 39 10.61 0.69 -2.42
N VAL A 40 9.66 0.23 -1.61
CA VAL A 40 8.32 0.81 -1.53
C VAL A 40 8.37 2.24 -0.98
N CYS A 41 9.04 2.45 0.17
CA CYS A 41 9.10 3.78 0.79
C CYS A 41 9.77 4.82 -0.12
N SER A 42 10.84 4.44 -0.82
CA SER A 42 11.51 5.35 -1.77
C SER A 42 10.59 5.77 -2.90
N THR A 43 9.78 4.84 -3.42
CA THR A 43 8.84 5.14 -4.51
C THR A 43 7.73 6.07 -4.04
N VAL A 44 7.04 5.73 -2.94
CA VAL A 44 5.89 6.52 -2.49
C VAL A 44 6.31 7.89 -1.94
N ALA A 45 7.49 8.01 -1.32
CA ALA A 45 8.02 9.29 -0.80
C ALA A 45 8.19 10.36 -1.89
N GLY A 46 8.37 9.95 -3.15
CA GLY A 46 8.42 10.88 -4.28
C GLY A 46 7.08 11.55 -4.58
N GLU A 47 5.97 10.93 -4.21
CA GLU A 47 4.61 11.29 -4.63
C GLU A 47 3.76 11.90 -3.49
N VAL A 48 4.15 11.69 -2.22
CA VAL A 48 3.41 12.15 -1.04
C VAL A 48 4.25 13.05 -0.15
N SER A 49 3.61 13.70 0.83
CA SER A 49 4.29 14.57 1.79
C SER A 49 4.93 13.83 2.95
N ARG A 50 4.35 12.69 3.37
CA ARG A 50 4.77 11.89 4.53
C ARG A 50 4.59 10.40 4.24
N VAL A 51 5.47 9.56 4.79
CA VAL A 51 5.37 8.10 4.73
C VAL A 51 5.23 7.55 6.14
N ILE A 52 4.13 6.89 6.41
CA ILE A 52 3.81 6.24 7.69
C ILE A 52 3.92 4.74 7.51
N VAL A 53 4.88 4.13 8.20
CA VAL A 53 5.08 2.67 8.21
C VAL A 53 4.40 2.10 9.43
N VAL A 54 3.46 1.16 9.21
CA VAL A 54 2.77 0.47 10.31
C VAL A 54 3.40 -0.90 10.51
N ALA A 55 4.20 -1.02 11.56
CA ALA A 55 4.96 -2.22 11.88
C ALA A 55 4.20 -3.14 12.85
N ALA A 56 4.44 -4.44 12.77
CA ALA A 56 3.94 -5.38 13.76
C ALA A 56 4.47 -5.04 15.17
N PRO A 57 3.69 -5.31 16.24
CA PRO A 57 4.17 -5.16 17.61
C PRO A 57 5.45 -5.95 17.83
N GLY A 58 6.49 -5.31 18.38
CA GLY A 58 7.78 -5.95 18.65
C GLY A 58 8.63 -6.31 17.42
N GLY A 59 8.11 -6.13 16.21
CA GLY A 59 8.87 -6.40 14.98
C GLY A 59 10.01 -5.39 14.75
N SER A 60 11.17 -5.87 14.30
CA SER A 60 12.24 -5.00 13.79
C SER A 60 11.96 -4.62 12.34
N LEU A 61 12.25 -3.37 11.97
CA LEU A 61 12.21 -2.91 10.59
C LEU A 61 13.64 -2.66 10.09
N PRO A 62 13.92 -2.91 8.82
CA PRO A 62 15.15 -2.43 8.20
C PRO A 62 15.13 -0.91 8.11
N GLU A 63 16.30 -0.30 7.99
CA GLU A 63 16.41 1.12 7.69
C GLU A 63 15.84 1.42 6.30
N ALA A 64 15.24 2.59 6.17
CA ALA A 64 14.81 3.16 4.89
C ALA A 64 15.70 4.35 4.54
N SER A 65 16.05 4.49 3.27
CA SER A 65 16.88 5.62 2.78
C SER A 65 16.12 6.96 2.71
N VAL A 66 14.82 6.94 2.97
CA VAL A 66 13.95 8.12 3.02
C VAL A 66 13.37 8.29 4.42
N ALA A 67 12.97 9.51 4.74
CA ALA A 67 12.31 9.80 6.02
C ALA A 67 10.97 9.07 6.12
N VAL A 68 10.80 8.25 7.15
CA VAL A 68 9.57 7.53 7.46
C VAL A 68 9.18 7.73 8.93
N GLU A 69 7.88 7.78 9.17
CA GLU A 69 7.32 7.78 10.52
C GLU A 69 6.87 6.35 10.84
N VAL A 70 7.37 5.78 11.92
CA VAL A 70 7.07 4.39 12.28
C VAL A 70 6.10 4.36 13.44
N ILE A 71 4.95 3.73 13.23
CA ILE A 71 4.00 3.41 14.29
C ILE A 71 3.86 1.90 14.47
N ARG A 72 3.27 1.47 15.57
CA ARG A 72 3.02 0.05 15.85
C ARG A 72 1.55 -0.27 15.69
N ASP A 73 1.27 -1.38 15.00
CA ASP A 73 -0.08 -1.94 14.89
C ASP A 73 -0.63 -2.19 16.31
N SER A 74 -1.84 -1.70 16.57
CA SER A 74 -2.49 -1.82 17.89
C SER A 74 -2.96 -3.26 18.18
N ALA A 75 -3.09 -4.10 17.15
CA ALA A 75 -3.63 -5.46 17.26
C ALA A 75 -2.84 -6.45 16.40
N ALA A 76 -1.94 -7.20 17.02
CA ALA A 76 -1.17 -8.23 16.34
C ALA A 76 -2.07 -9.22 15.58
N GLY A 77 -1.84 -9.38 14.27
CA GLY A 77 -2.57 -10.34 13.46
C GLY A 77 -4.00 -9.95 13.08
N ALA A 78 -4.45 -8.73 13.35
CA ALA A 78 -5.78 -8.25 12.96
C ALA A 78 -5.94 -8.00 11.44
N GLY A 79 -4.86 -8.17 10.67
CA GLY A 79 -4.85 -8.04 9.23
C GLY A 79 -4.57 -6.62 8.74
N PRO A 80 -4.42 -6.43 7.41
CA PRO A 80 -3.97 -5.16 6.85
C PRO A 80 -4.95 -4.01 7.06
N LEU A 81 -6.26 -4.28 7.18
CA LEU A 81 -7.25 -3.23 7.40
C LEU A 81 -7.09 -2.55 8.77
N ALA A 82 -6.73 -3.31 9.81
CA ALA A 82 -6.47 -2.75 11.14
C ALA A 82 -5.20 -1.87 11.12
N ALA A 83 -4.13 -2.33 10.47
CA ALA A 83 -2.92 -1.55 10.32
C ALA A 83 -3.17 -0.24 9.53
N ILE A 84 -4.00 -0.29 8.48
CA ILE A 84 -4.40 0.90 7.72
C ILE A 84 -5.20 1.87 8.60
N ARG A 85 -6.16 1.37 9.40
CA ARG A 85 -6.89 2.17 10.37
C ARG A 85 -5.94 2.90 11.32
N ASP A 86 -4.95 2.20 11.88
CA ASP A 86 -3.98 2.81 12.80
C ASP A 86 -3.14 3.88 12.10
N GLY A 87 -2.71 3.64 10.86
CA GLY A 87 -2.03 4.63 10.02
C GLY A 87 -2.89 5.87 9.76
N LEU A 88 -4.18 5.71 9.47
CA LEU A 88 -5.11 6.81 9.26
C LEU A 88 -5.34 7.60 10.55
N VAL A 89 -5.57 6.93 11.69
CA VAL A 89 -5.71 7.59 13.00
C VAL A 89 -4.49 8.46 13.31
N TYR A 90 -3.29 7.94 13.02
CA TYR A 90 -2.07 8.71 13.21
C TYR A 90 -1.97 9.90 12.22
N ALA A 91 -2.37 9.69 10.98
CA ALA A 91 -2.29 10.71 9.92
C ALA A 91 -3.18 11.92 10.20
N VAL A 92 -4.40 11.71 10.72
CA VAL A 92 -5.40 12.80 10.94
C VAL A 92 -5.04 13.73 12.09
N VAL A 93 -4.07 13.38 12.95
CA VAL A 93 -3.59 14.26 14.02
C VAL A 93 -2.79 15.45 13.47
N ALA A 94 -2.28 15.37 12.25
CA ALA A 94 -1.56 16.46 11.60
C ALA A 94 -2.47 17.70 11.39
N THR A 95 -1.86 18.86 11.38
CA THR A 95 -2.59 20.14 11.16
C THR A 95 -1.94 20.90 10.00
N PRO A 96 -2.60 21.02 8.85
CA PRO A 96 -3.89 20.41 8.50
C PRO A 96 -3.79 18.89 8.31
N PRO A 97 -4.90 18.14 8.50
CA PRO A 97 -4.91 16.71 8.20
C PRO A 97 -4.82 16.48 6.67
N PRO A 98 -4.15 15.41 6.20
CA PRO A 98 -4.09 15.09 4.78
C PRO A 98 -5.46 14.71 4.25
N ARG A 99 -5.72 15.00 2.96
CA ARG A 99 -6.97 14.62 2.31
C ARG A 99 -6.99 13.18 1.83
N LEU A 100 -5.86 12.69 1.35
CA LEU A 100 -5.72 11.38 0.71
C LEU A 100 -4.67 10.52 1.42
N ALA A 101 -4.86 9.22 1.40
CA ALA A 101 -3.90 8.23 1.84
C ALA A 101 -3.62 7.22 0.72
N VAL A 102 -2.37 7.13 0.30
CA VAL A 102 -1.85 6.06 -0.55
C VAL A 102 -1.65 4.82 0.32
N LEU A 103 -2.36 3.76 0.05
CA LEU A 103 -2.11 2.45 0.63
C LEU A 103 -1.11 1.73 -0.26
N CYS A 104 0.00 1.27 0.30
CA CYS A 104 0.99 0.50 -0.43
C CYS A 104 1.60 -0.56 0.47
N SER A 105 1.33 -1.83 0.20
CA SER A 105 1.92 -2.93 1.00
C SER A 105 3.43 -3.04 0.74
N CYS A 106 4.18 -3.38 1.80
CA CYS A 106 5.64 -3.54 1.69
C CYS A 106 6.07 -4.72 0.80
N ASP A 107 5.18 -5.63 0.41
CA ASP A 107 5.45 -6.76 -0.47
C ASP A 107 5.23 -6.48 -1.97
N LEU A 108 5.07 -5.23 -2.34
CA LEU A 108 4.96 -4.75 -3.73
C LEU A 108 6.24 -4.00 -4.16
N PRO A 109 7.40 -4.68 -4.31
CA PRO A 109 8.69 -4.01 -4.47
C PRO A 109 8.86 -3.24 -5.78
N PHE A 110 7.96 -3.46 -6.75
CA PHE A 110 8.02 -2.84 -8.09
C PHE A 110 6.95 -1.78 -8.33
N VAL A 111 6.35 -1.25 -7.29
CA VAL A 111 5.44 -0.10 -7.44
C VAL A 111 6.09 0.99 -8.27
N ALA A 112 5.41 1.37 -9.36
CA ALA A 112 5.85 2.45 -10.24
C ALA A 112 5.31 3.81 -9.75
N PRO A 113 6.13 4.88 -9.74
CA PRO A 113 5.67 6.23 -9.39
C PRO A 113 4.48 6.69 -10.24
N GLY A 114 4.43 6.28 -11.52
CA GLY A 114 3.33 6.59 -12.43
C GLY A 114 1.99 6.03 -11.97
N VAL A 115 1.99 4.80 -11.40
CA VAL A 115 0.77 4.19 -10.83
C VAL A 115 0.28 4.99 -9.63
N VAL A 116 1.20 5.36 -8.72
CA VAL A 116 0.81 6.16 -7.53
C VAL A 116 0.20 7.49 -7.93
N ARG A 117 0.80 8.19 -8.92
CA ARG A 117 0.26 9.46 -9.45
C ARG A 117 -1.12 9.30 -10.07
N LEU A 118 -1.30 8.30 -10.94
CA LEU A 118 -2.58 8.01 -11.56
C LEU A 118 -3.67 7.78 -10.52
N LEU A 119 -3.39 6.98 -9.48
CA LEU A 119 -4.33 6.71 -8.40
C LEU A 119 -4.66 7.95 -7.58
N LEU A 120 -3.66 8.80 -7.29
CA LEU A 120 -3.87 10.09 -6.62
C LEU A 120 -4.77 11.02 -7.44
N GLU A 121 -4.55 11.12 -8.74
CA GLU A 121 -5.37 11.91 -9.66
C GLU A 121 -6.82 11.41 -9.68
N ARG A 122 -7.02 10.09 -9.74
CA ARG A 122 -8.35 9.47 -9.71
C ARG A 122 -9.08 9.70 -8.38
N ALA A 123 -8.37 9.58 -7.26
CA ALA A 123 -8.92 9.82 -5.93
C ALA A 123 -9.25 11.31 -5.69
N ALA A 124 -8.58 12.23 -6.39
CA ALA A 124 -8.84 13.66 -6.31
C ALA A 124 -10.10 14.11 -7.08
N ALA A 125 -10.69 13.23 -7.91
CA ALA A 125 -11.89 13.55 -8.69
C ALA A 125 -13.11 13.77 -7.79
N PRO A 126 -14.03 14.70 -8.17
CA PRO A 126 -15.22 14.99 -7.37
C PRO A 126 -16.09 13.74 -7.11
N GLY A 127 -16.43 13.52 -5.84
CA GLY A 127 -17.27 12.40 -5.41
C GLY A 127 -16.55 11.06 -5.24
N VAL A 128 -15.27 10.97 -5.63
CA VAL A 128 -14.46 9.78 -5.40
C VAL A 128 -13.87 9.84 -4.00
N ARG A 129 -14.01 8.75 -3.26
CA ARG A 129 -13.39 8.55 -1.93
C ARG A 129 -12.40 7.40 -1.90
N TRP A 130 -12.39 6.53 -2.93
CA TRP A 130 -11.44 5.45 -3.08
C TRP A 130 -11.15 5.18 -4.55
N ALA A 131 -9.92 5.43 -5.01
CA ALA A 131 -9.41 4.97 -6.29
C ALA A 131 -8.82 3.56 -6.10
N LEU A 132 -9.51 2.56 -6.65
CA LEU A 132 -9.26 1.15 -6.43
C LEU A 132 -8.85 0.48 -7.74
N PRO A 133 -7.58 0.08 -7.91
CA PRO A 133 -7.15 -0.69 -9.08
C PRO A 133 -7.83 -2.05 -9.18
N GLU A 134 -8.07 -2.48 -10.41
CA GLU A 134 -8.53 -3.81 -10.73
C GLU A 134 -7.61 -4.45 -11.77
N VAL A 135 -7.02 -5.60 -11.42
CA VAL A 135 -6.13 -6.36 -12.30
C VAL A 135 -6.66 -7.79 -12.41
N ALA A 136 -6.80 -8.28 -13.62
CA ALA A 136 -7.35 -9.60 -13.92
C ALA A 136 -8.72 -9.89 -13.24
N GLY A 137 -9.59 -8.85 -13.14
CA GLY A 137 -10.89 -8.95 -12.50
C GLY A 137 -10.85 -8.96 -10.96
N HIS A 138 -9.69 -8.65 -10.36
CA HIS A 138 -9.53 -8.65 -8.92
C HIS A 138 -9.13 -7.26 -8.40
N PRO A 139 -9.89 -6.68 -7.43
CA PRO A 139 -9.51 -5.44 -6.77
C PRO A 139 -8.17 -5.58 -6.04
N GLN A 140 -7.34 -4.53 -6.13
CA GLN A 140 -5.98 -4.45 -5.55
C GLN A 140 -5.90 -3.39 -4.44
N PRO A 141 -6.56 -3.58 -3.30
CA PRO A 141 -6.71 -2.54 -2.30
C PRO A 141 -5.42 -2.20 -1.54
N LEU A 142 -4.40 -3.05 -1.59
CA LEU A 142 -3.10 -2.81 -0.96
C LEU A 142 -2.12 -2.00 -1.84
N LEU A 143 -2.54 -1.61 -3.04
CA LEU A 143 -1.98 -0.52 -3.82
C LEU A 143 -3.15 0.31 -4.32
N SER A 144 -3.61 1.28 -3.54
CA SER A 144 -4.79 2.09 -3.85
C SER A 144 -4.68 3.45 -3.15
N VAL A 145 -5.60 4.37 -3.45
CA VAL A 145 -5.67 5.67 -2.79
C VAL A 145 -7.07 5.90 -2.27
N LEU A 146 -7.20 6.17 -0.98
CA LEU A 146 -8.47 6.49 -0.36
C LEU A 146 -8.46 7.88 0.31
N ALA A 147 -9.64 8.46 0.42
CA ALA A 147 -9.84 9.66 1.20
C ALA A 147 -9.75 9.36 2.70
N VAL A 148 -9.04 10.20 3.44
CA VAL A 148 -8.82 10.00 4.88
C VAL A 148 -10.13 10.09 5.68
N ASP A 149 -11.15 10.77 5.14
CA ASP A 149 -12.49 10.87 5.71
C ASP A 149 -13.29 9.54 5.66
N LEU A 150 -12.74 8.46 5.06
CA LEU A 150 -13.26 7.10 5.17
C LEU A 150 -12.94 6.42 6.51
N LEU A 151 -12.17 7.05 7.39
CA LEU A 151 -11.80 6.47 8.69
C LEU A 151 -13.01 6.03 9.53
N PRO A 152 -14.11 6.79 9.65
CA PRO A 152 -15.30 6.33 10.40
C PRO A 152 -15.94 5.06 9.82
N GLU A 153 -16.02 4.92 8.49
CA GLU A 153 -16.56 3.73 7.85
C GLU A 153 -15.64 2.51 8.05
N ILE A 154 -14.32 2.73 8.03
CA ILE A 154 -13.33 1.68 8.34
C ILE A 154 -13.52 1.20 9.78
N GLU A 155 -13.67 2.11 10.73
CA GLU A 155 -13.88 1.77 12.14
C GLU A 155 -15.21 1.02 12.34
N ALA A 156 -16.30 1.48 11.75
CA ALA A 156 -17.60 0.83 11.80
C ALA A 156 -17.55 -0.59 11.20
N PHE A 157 -16.86 -0.76 10.05
CA PHE A 157 -16.68 -2.06 9.42
C PHE A 157 -15.86 -3.02 10.29
N LEU A 158 -14.79 -2.54 10.91
CA LEU A 158 -13.99 -3.32 11.86
C LEU A 158 -14.80 -3.71 13.11
N ALA A 159 -15.60 -2.79 13.65
CA ALA A 159 -16.47 -3.03 14.82
C ALA A 159 -17.55 -4.07 14.52
N SER A 160 -18.06 -4.13 13.27
CA SER A 160 -19.01 -5.16 12.83
C SER A 160 -18.38 -6.54 12.59
N GLY A 161 -17.08 -6.69 12.82
CA GLY A 161 -16.35 -7.94 12.60
C GLY A 161 -15.73 -8.06 11.20
N GLY A 162 -15.87 -7.05 10.32
CA GLY A 162 -15.22 -7.02 9.02
C GLY A 162 -13.69 -6.97 9.15
N ARG A 163 -12.96 -7.63 8.21
CA ARG A 163 -11.48 -7.68 8.24
C ARG A 163 -10.86 -7.47 6.86
N SER A 164 -11.66 -7.56 5.82
CA SER A 164 -11.20 -7.55 4.43
C SER A 164 -11.35 -6.17 3.81
N LEU A 165 -10.28 -5.63 3.24
CA LEU A 165 -10.33 -4.40 2.43
C LEU A 165 -11.27 -4.53 1.23
N ARG A 166 -11.31 -5.70 0.57
CA ARG A 166 -12.25 -5.96 -0.53
C ARG A 166 -13.70 -5.92 -0.05
N GLY A 167 -13.97 -6.48 1.14
CA GLY A 167 -15.30 -6.42 1.76
C GLY A 167 -15.71 -5.00 2.12
N LEU A 168 -14.79 -4.20 2.65
CA LEU A 168 -15.02 -2.78 2.91
C LEU A 168 -15.34 -2.02 1.61
N ALA A 169 -14.53 -2.21 0.55
CA ALA A 169 -14.74 -1.57 -0.74
C ALA A 169 -16.12 -1.92 -1.33
N ALA A 170 -16.52 -3.20 -1.25
CA ALA A 170 -17.84 -3.65 -1.71
C ALA A 170 -18.98 -3.01 -0.88
N THR A 171 -18.79 -2.82 0.42
CA THR A 171 -19.76 -2.14 1.28
C THR A 171 -19.90 -0.67 0.89
N ILE A 172 -18.79 0.05 0.72
CA ILE A 172 -18.80 1.46 0.31
C ILE A 172 -19.41 1.62 -1.09
N ALA A 173 -19.03 0.76 -2.05
CA ALA A 173 -19.58 0.81 -3.40
C ALA A 173 -21.08 0.53 -3.47
N ARG A 174 -21.60 -0.35 -2.61
CA ARG A 174 -23.03 -0.62 -2.50
C ARG A 174 -23.80 0.59 -1.98
N ASP A 175 -23.27 1.25 -0.95
CA ASP A 175 -23.96 2.34 -0.25
C ASP A 175 -23.76 3.70 -0.97
N ALA A 176 -22.64 3.87 -1.67
CA ALA A 176 -22.28 5.05 -2.46
C ALA A 176 -21.48 4.66 -3.72
N PRO A 177 -22.14 4.23 -4.82
CA PRO A 177 -21.46 3.67 -5.99
C PRO A 177 -20.41 4.59 -6.64
N ARG A 178 -20.58 5.91 -6.54
CA ARG A 178 -19.62 6.89 -7.08
C ARG A 178 -18.40 7.12 -6.17
N ALA A 179 -18.46 6.66 -4.92
CA ALA A 179 -17.37 6.85 -3.97
C ALA A 179 -16.16 5.94 -4.28
N VAL A 180 -16.37 4.81 -4.97
CA VAL A 180 -15.29 3.92 -5.40
C VAL A 180 -15.11 4.05 -6.91
N ALA A 181 -13.97 4.60 -7.32
CA ALA A 181 -13.57 4.66 -8.71
C ALA A 181 -12.65 3.46 -9.02
N THR A 182 -13.11 2.54 -9.84
CA THR A 182 -12.28 1.46 -10.37
C THR A 182 -11.32 2.01 -11.41
N VAL A 183 -10.02 1.70 -11.27
CA VAL A 183 -8.98 1.97 -12.26
C VAL A 183 -8.61 0.64 -12.90
N ASP A 184 -9.00 0.46 -14.15
CA ASP A 184 -8.86 -0.83 -14.83
C ASP A 184 -7.43 -1.10 -15.33
N ALA A 185 -7.20 -2.34 -15.78
CA ALA A 185 -5.89 -2.77 -16.22
C ALA A 185 -5.39 -2.01 -17.46
N ASP A 186 -6.26 -1.56 -18.35
CA ASP A 186 -5.84 -0.85 -19.56
C ASP A 186 -5.37 0.55 -19.23
N GLU A 187 -6.05 1.22 -18.31
CA GLU A 187 -5.62 2.50 -17.78
C GLU A 187 -4.28 2.38 -17.02
N LEU A 188 -4.14 1.35 -16.18
CA LEU A 188 -2.90 1.09 -15.44
C LEU A 188 -1.71 0.81 -16.37
N ARG A 189 -1.92 0.12 -17.51
CA ARG A 189 -0.87 -0.14 -18.49
C ARG A 189 -0.34 1.12 -19.17
N THR A 190 -1.04 2.21 -19.15
CA THR A 190 -0.54 3.48 -19.69
C THR A 190 0.68 4.00 -18.92
N VAL A 191 0.82 3.63 -17.64
CA VAL A 191 1.90 4.07 -16.73
C VAL A 191 2.77 2.92 -16.21
N ASP A 192 2.30 1.68 -16.30
CA ASP A 192 3.01 0.45 -15.94
C ASP A 192 2.60 -0.69 -16.90
N PRO A 193 3.13 -0.72 -18.14
CA PRO A 193 2.71 -1.67 -19.16
C PRO A 193 2.73 -3.15 -18.73
N PRO A 194 3.74 -3.64 -17.96
CA PRO A 194 3.77 -5.03 -17.50
C PRO A 194 2.90 -5.27 -16.26
N LEU A 195 2.33 -4.23 -15.63
CA LEU A 195 1.60 -4.28 -14.35
C LEU A 195 2.44 -4.88 -13.20
N ASP A 196 3.76 -4.68 -13.24
CA ASP A 196 4.68 -5.19 -12.20
C ASP A 196 4.42 -4.57 -10.83
N SER A 197 3.78 -3.38 -10.78
CA SER A 197 3.38 -2.71 -9.53
C SER A 197 2.44 -3.57 -8.66
N PHE A 198 1.70 -4.49 -9.28
CA PHE A 198 0.72 -5.34 -8.61
C PHE A 198 1.23 -6.77 -8.34
N ARG A 199 2.53 -6.98 -8.54
CA ARG A 199 3.17 -8.27 -8.29
C ARG A 199 3.60 -8.33 -6.82
N ASP A 200 2.80 -8.99 -6.01
CA ASP A 200 3.15 -9.33 -4.63
C ASP A 200 4.18 -10.46 -4.57
N VAL A 201 4.91 -10.52 -3.48
CA VAL A 201 5.95 -11.54 -3.24
C VAL A 201 5.60 -12.33 -1.99
N ASP A 202 5.03 -13.50 -2.18
CA ASP A 202 4.57 -14.39 -1.12
C ASP A 202 5.40 -15.66 -0.98
N THR A 203 6.01 -16.12 -2.08
CA THR A 203 6.73 -17.40 -2.19
C THR A 203 8.18 -17.20 -2.64
N PRO A 204 9.07 -18.19 -2.44
CA PRO A 204 10.42 -18.17 -3.00
C PRO A 204 10.43 -18.05 -4.54
N GLU A 205 9.44 -18.62 -5.20
CA GLU A 205 9.26 -18.56 -6.65
C GLU A 205 8.97 -17.11 -7.10
N ASP A 206 8.09 -16.39 -6.38
CA ASP A 206 7.82 -14.97 -6.63
C ASP A 206 9.11 -14.15 -6.44
N LEU A 207 9.85 -14.42 -5.35
CA LEU A 207 11.12 -13.75 -5.08
C LEU A 207 12.12 -13.97 -6.23
N ALA A 208 12.24 -15.19 -6.75
CA ALA A 208 13.11 -15.47 -7.88
C ALA A 208 12.68 -14.73 -9.16
N VAL A 209 11.39 -14.51 -9.36
CA VAL A 209 10.87 -13.71 -10.48
C VAL A 209 11.28 -12.24 -10.31
N VAL A 210 11.02 -11.65 -9.15
CA VAL A 210 11.31 -10.22 -8.92
C VAL A 210 12.83 -9.94 -8.92
N GLU A 211 13.67 -10.87 -8.48
CA GLU A 211 15.13 -10.75 -8.58
C GLU A 211 15.60 -10.70 -10.04
N ARG A 212 15.04 -11.54 -10.93
CA ARG A 212 15.33 -11.48 -12.37
C ARG A 212 14.91 -10.15 -12.99
N LEU A 213 13.73 -9.63 -12.61
CA LEU A 213 13.25 -8.34 -13.08
C LEU A 213 14.15 -7.19 -12.60
N ALA A 214 14.56 -7.21 -11.32
CA ALA A 214 15.49 -6.23 -10.78
C ALA A 214 16.84 -6.24 -11.51
N ALA A 215 17.35 -7.44 -11.81
CA ALA A 215 18.59 -7.59 -12.58
C ALA A 215 18.46 -7.07 -14.01
N ALA A 216 17.31 -7.29 -14.66
CA ALA A 216 17.04 -6.79 -16.01
C ALA A 216 16.98 -5.24 -16.04
N ARG A 217 16.27 -4.63 -15.08
CA ARG A 217 16.16 -3.16 -14.96
C ARG A 217 17.52 -2.49 -14.75
N ARG A 218 18.44 -3.10 -13.97
CA ARG A 218 19.81 -2.58 -13.77
C ARG A 218 20.69 -2.65 -15.02
N ARG A 219 20.40 -3.55 -15.97
CA ARG A 219 21.16 -3.68 -17.23
C ARG A 219 20.66 -2.76 -18.35
N GLY A 220 19.43 -2.27 -18.24
CA GLY A 220 18.78 -1.45 -19.25
C GLY A 220 18.75 0.06 -18.95
N GLY A 221 19.21 0.48 -17.77
CA GLY A 221 19.40 1.88 -17.38
C GLY A 221 20.88 2.22 -17.27
#